data_8fa413cb1597b0c4f3ecce28ac34d7dd
#
_entry.id   8fa413cb1597b0c4f3ecce28ac34d7dd
#
_cell.length_a   1.000
_cell.length_b   1.000
_cell.length_c   1.000
_cell.angle_alpha   90.00
_cell.angle_beta   90.00
_cell.angle_gamma   90.00
#
_symmetry.space_group_name_H-M   'P 1'
#
loop_
_entity.id
_entity.type
_entity.pdbx_description
1 polymer ?
#
loop_
_entity_poly.entity_id
_entity_poly.type
_entity_poly.pdbx_seq_one_letter_code
_entity_poly.pdbx_strand_id
1 'polypeptide(L)'
;MRAVPCFSDEQIEALARLLGECGTGSDISRTLESCGIVDKSSESTKWRRLEWVFLESQKHYQCANQVLNFIRSFLKPVRFAGRSGEFEMHRQELNVILAFSGLEYGKDVDFRQREIARTLDEAERRVQTIQAKFRGRRIHPEVLKYCRAELLQDNYFHAVFEATKDLAQRIRDMSGIQTDGAALVDKVFSIFPLVWGQ
;
A
#
# COMPACT_ATOMS: atom_id res chain seq x y z
N MET A 1 -17.44 -20.88 -0.83
CA MET A 1 -16.03 -20.52 -1.10
C MET A 1 -15.18 -21.75 -0.78
N ARG A 2 -14.23 -22.13 -1.63
CA ARG A 2 -13.30 -23.25 -1.32
C ARG A 2 -12.48 -22.84 -0.09
N ALA A 3 -12.16 -23.78 0.80
CA ALA A 3 -11.33 -23.47 1.97
C ALA A 3 -9.93 -23.04 1.52
N VAL A 4 -9.52 -21.88 1.99
CA VAL A 4 -8.16 -21.34 1.76
C VAL A 4 -7.29 -21.81 2.93
N PRO A 5 -6.07 -22.35 2.68
CA PRO A 5 -5.15 -22.75 3.74
C PRO A 5 -4.90 -21.61 4.73
N CYS A 6 -4.62 -21.95 5.99
CA CYS A 6 -4.25 -20.97 7.00
C CYS A 6 -3.02 -20.18 6.55
N PHE A 7 -3.00 -18.89 6.85
CA PHE A 7 -1.79 -18.06 6.79
C PHE A 7 -0.81 -18.48 7.89
N SER A 8 0.48 -18.28 7.68
CA SER A 8 1.48 -18.43 8.73
C SER A 8 1.33 -17.32 9.81
N ASP A 9 1.93 -17.53 10.96
CA ASP A 9 1.87 -16.55 12.07
C ASP A 9 2.50 -15.22 11.64
N GLU A 10 3.60 -15.24 10.87
CA GLU A 10 4.25 -14.04 10.33
C GLU A 10 3.36 -13.31 9.32
N GLN A 11 2.62 -14.05 8.50
CA GLN A 11 1.64 -13.46 7.58
C GLN A 11 0.48 -12.82 8.34
N ILE A 12 -0.01 -13.46 9.40
CA ILE A 12 -1.06 -12.89 10.26
C ILE A 12 -0.58 -11.64 10.94
N GLU A 13 0.63 -11.62 11.48
CA GLU A 13 1.22 -10.41 12.07
C GLU A 13 1.30 -9.27 11.05
N ALA A 14 1.83 -9.54 9.85
CA ALA A 14 1.95 -8.56 8.78
C ALA A 14 0.58 -8.01 8.35
N LEU A 15 -0.42 -8.88 8.16
CA LEU A 15 -1.80 -8.49 7.85
C LEU A 15 -2.41 -7.63 8.96
N ALA A 16 -2.20 -8.02 10.22
CA ALA A 16 -2.74 -7.31 11.38
C ALA A 16 -2.14 -5.91 11.51
N ARG A 17 -0.83 -5.76 11.30
CA ARG A 17 -0.13 -4.46 11.29
C ARG A 17 -0.70 -3.54 10.21
N LEU A 18 -0.75 -4.02 8.97
CA LEU A 18 -1.31 -3.28 7.85
C LEU A 18 -2.76 -2.83 8.13
N LEU A 19 -3.63 -3.77 8.50
CA LEU A 19 -5.05 -3.49 8.74
C LEU A 19 -5.27 -2.59 9.95
N GLY A 20 -4.39 -2.64 10.95
CA GLY A 20 -4.42 -1.74 12.10
C GLY A 20 -4.26 -0.26 11.71
N GLU A 21 -3.58 0.04 10.59
CA GLU A 21 -3.43 1.41 10.09
C GLU A 21 -4.60 1.86 9.20
N CYS A 22 -5.38 0.91 8.65
CA CYS A 22 -6.47 1.20 7.70
C CYS A 22 -7.76 1.73 8.34
N GLY A 23 -7.81 1.89 9.67
CA GLY A 23 -9.03 2.37 10.34
C GLY A 23 -8.90 2.53 11.86
N THR A 24 -10.00 2.92 12.47
CA THR A 24 -10.10 3.11 13.92
C THR A 24 -10.41 1.80 14.66
N GLY A 25 -10.19 1.76 15.98
CA GLY A 25 -10.59 0.63 16.82
C GLY A 25 -12.09 0.32 16.74
N SER A 26 -12.93 1.35 16.61
CA SER A 26 -14.39 1.21 16.44
C SER A 26 -14.74 0.59 15.08
N ASP A 27 -13.99 0.93 14.02
CA ASP A 27 -14.19 0.31 12.71
C ASP A 27 -13.83 -1.18 12.73
N ILE A 28 -12.73 -1.52 13.43
CA ILE A 28 -12.33 -2.91 13.64
C ILE A 28 -13.43 -3.68 14.37
N SER A 29 -13.93 -3.15 15.51
CA SER A 29 -15.00 -3.79 16.28
C SER A 29 -16.24 -4.07 15.43
N ARG A 30 -16.72 -3.05 14.71
CA ARG A 30 -17.90 -3.16 13.84
C ARG A 30 -17.70 -4.19 12.72
N THR A 31 -16.50 -4.25 12.15
CA THR A 31 -16.19 -5.17 11.07
C THR A 31 -16.09 -6.61 11.58
N LEU A 32 -15.45 -6.85 12.72
CA LEU A 32 -15.39 -8.16 13.36
C LEU A 32 -16.80 -8.69 13.65
N GLU A 33 -17.65 -7.88 14.26
CA GLU A 33 -19.04 -8.20 14.53
C GLU A 33 -19.81 -8.55 13.24
N SER A 34 -19.69 -7.71 12.21
CA SER A 34 -20.36 -7.94 10.91
C SER A 34 -19.90 -9.21 10.20
N CYS A 35 -18.68 -9.66 10.47
CA CYS A 35 -18.12 -10.91 9.94
C CYS A 35 -18.43 -12.12 10.84
N GLY A 36 -19.10 -11.93 11.98
CA GLY A 36 -19.35 -12.98 12.96
C GLY A 36 -18.09 -13.49 13.66
N ILE A 37 -17.05 -12.69 13.72
CA ILE A 37 -15.79 -13.02 14.38
C ILE A 37 -15.86 -12.54 15.82
N VAL A 38 -15.74 -13.48 16.76
CA VAL A 38 -15.79 -13.18 18.18
C VAL A 38 -14.45 -12.62 18.63
N ASP A 39 -14.48 -11.40 19.18
CA ASP A 39 -13.32 -10.75 19.75
C ASP A 39 -13.29 -10.94 21.27
N LYS A 40 -12.36 -11.76 21.74
CA LYS A 40 -12.07 -11.98 23.15
C LYS A 40 -10.67 -11.45 23.54
N SER A 41 -10.05 -10.65 22.66
CA SER A 41 -8.74 -10.11 22.91
C SER A 41 -8.79 -9.07 24.05
N SER A 42 -7.82 -9.10 24.94
CA SER A 42 -7.57 -8.07 25.95
C SER A 42 -6.58 -7.00 25.47
N GLU A 43 -6.11 -7.10 24.22
CA GLU A 43 -5.08 -6.23 23.66
C GLU A 43 -5.62 -4.82 23.38
N SER A 44 -4.92 -3.81 23.84
CA SER A 44 -5.26 -2.40 23.63
C SER A 44 -4.79 -1.87 22.27
N THR A 45 -3.75 -2.46 21.71
CA THR A 45 -3.17 -2.07 20.44
C THR A 45 -3.93 -2.69 19.28
N LYS A 46 -4.37 -1.89 18.30
CA LYS A 46 -5.20 -2.33 17.17
C LYS A 46 -4.65 -3.57 16.45
N TRP A 47 -3.36 -3.53 16.09
CA TRP A 47 -2.76 -4.63 15.34
C TRP A 47 -2.61 -5.91 16.18
N ARG A 48 -2.22 -5.82 17.47
CA ARG A 48 -2.13 -7.00 18.36
C ARG A 48 -3.49 -7.63 18.59
N ARG A 49 -4.52 -6.79 18.73
CA ARG A 49 -5.91 -7.25 18.81
C ARG A 49 -6.33 -8.02 17.57
N LEU A 50 -6.04 -7.50 16.37
CA LEU A 50 -6.32 -8.18 15.10
C LEU A 50 -5.52 -9.47 14.96
N GLU A 51 -4.23 -9.45 15.28
CA GLU A 51 -3.37 -10.63 15.26
C GLU A 51 -3.96 -11.75 16.12
N TRP A 52 -4.27 -11.45 17.37
CA TRP A 52 -4.88 -12.42 18.29
C TRP A 52 -6.20 -13.00 17.72
N VAL A 53 -7.08 -12.13 17.26
CA VAL A 53 -8.40 -12.54 16.72
C VAL A 53 -8.24 -13.40 15.47
N PHE A 54 -7.31 -13.08 14.58
CA PHE A 54 -7.07 -13.85 13.36
C PHE A 54 -6.48 -15.22 13.66
N LEU A 55 -5.51 -15.30 14.57
CA LEU A 55 -4.92 -16.57 15.01
C LEU A 55 -5.98 -17.47 15.64
N GLU A 56 -6.79 -16.96 16.56
CA GLU A 56 -7.89 -17.73 17.18
C GLU A 56 -8.94 -18.16 16.16
N SER A 57 -9.27 -17.30 15.20
CA SER A 57 -10.20 -17.64 14.12
C SER A 57 -9.64 -18.78 13.25
N GLN A 58 -8.36 -18.75 12.88
CA GLN A 58 -7.74 -19.83 12.11
C GLN A 58 -7.64 -21.13 12.90
N LYS A 59 -7.34 -21.08 14.20
CA LYS A 59 -7.37 -22.27 15.07
C LYS A 59 -8.74 -22.91 15.11
N HIS A 60 -9.80 -22.09 15.17
CA HIS A 60 -11.16 -22.59 15.25
C HIS A 60 -11.67 -23.18 13.93
N TYR A 61 -11.48 -22.46 12.82
CA TYR A 61 -12.03 -22.82 11.50
C TYR A 61 -11.08 -23.63 10.62
N GLN A 62 -9.83 -23.80 11.01
CA GLN A 62 -8.77 -24.49 10.27
C GLN A 62 -8.62 -24.01 8.81
N CYS A 63 -8.89 -22.72 8.58
CA CYS A 63 -8.76 -22.06 7.28
C CYS A 63 -8.66 -20.53 7.44
N ALA A 64 -8.19 -19.85 6.39
CA ALA A 64 -8.05 -18.40 6.34
C ALA A 64 -9.34 -17.65 5.93
N ASN A 65 -10.44 -18.35 5.67
CA ASN A 65 -11.63 -17.74 5.05
C ASN A 65 -12.22 -16.60 5.89
N GLN A 66 -12.21 -16.68 7.21
CA GLN A 66 -12.71 -15.61 8.08
C GLN A 66 -11.82 -14.38 8.04
N VAL A 67 -10.50 -14.56 7.98
CA VAL A 67 -9.53 -13.45 7.82
C VAL A 67 -9.78 -12.75 6.48
N LEU A 68 -9.95 -13.51 5.40
CA LEU A 68 -10.26 -12.96 4.08
C LEU A 68 -11.61 -12.23 4.05
N ASN A 69 -12.62 -12.75 4.76
CA ASN A 69 -13.93 -12.09 4.89
C ASN A 69 -13.82 -10.76 5.62
N PHE A 70 -13.02 -10.71 6.70
CA PHE A 70 -12.70 -9.46 7.39
C PHE A 70 -12.01 -8.46 6.46
N ILE A 71 -10.95 -8.86 5.74
CA ILE A 71 -10.21 -8.00 4.80
C ILE A 71 -11.18 -7.42 3.76
N ARG A 72 -12.02 -8.26 3.14
CA ARG A 72 -13.01 -7.83 2.15
C ARG A 72 -14.00 -6.80 2.72
N SER A 73 -14.42 -6.98 3.95
CA SER A 73 -15.39 -6.10 4.62
C SER A 73 -14.74 -4.80 5.10
N PHE A 74 -13.48 -4.87 5.54
CA PHE A 74 -12.74 -3.75 6.11
C PHE A 74 -12.17 -2.82 5.04
N LEU A 75 -11.66 -3.38 3.92
CA LEU A 75 -11.07 -2.61 2.82
C LEU A 75 -12.08 -2.35 1.67
N LYS A 76 -13.35 -2.08 1.99
CA LYS A 76 -14.33 -1.68 0.95
C LYS A 76 -13.97 -0.32 0.37
N PRO A 77 -13.96 -0.15 -0.97
CA PRO A 77 -13.62 1.12 -1.62
C PRO A 77 -14.47 2.31 -1.15
N VAL A 78 -15.74 2.08 -0.79
CA VAL A 78 -16.62 3.13 -0.28
C VAL A 78 -16.11 3.78 0.99
N ARG A 79 -15.33 3.08 1.82
CA ARG A 79 -14.70 3.65 3.04
C ARG A 79 -13.57 4.63 2.71
N PHE A 80 -13.05 4.56 1.50
CA PHE A 80 -11.97 5.41 1.00
C PHE A 80 -12.47 6.43 -0.04
N ALA A 81 -13.78 6.74 -0.03
CA ALA A 81 -14.35 7.76 -0.91
C ALA A 81 -13.62 9.09 -0.71
N GLY A 82 -13.10 9.67 -1.79
CA GLY A 82 -12.25 10.86 -1.76
C GLY A 82 -10.76 10.60 -1.42
N ARG A 83 -10.39 9.36 -1.09
CA ARG A 83 -9.01 8.95 -0.73
C ARG A 83 -8.55 7.72 -1.55
N SER A 84 -8.81 7.74 -2.85
CA SER A 84 -8.54 6.60 -3.73
C SER A 84 -7.06 6.16 -3.77
N GLY A 85 -6.13 7.10 -3.57
CA GLY A 85 -4.70 6.82 -3.49
C GLY A 85 -4.34 6.00 -2.25
N GLU A 86 -4.95 6.30 -1.11
CA GLU A 86 -4.76 5.55 0.14
C GLU A 86 -5.30 4.11 0.02
N PHE A 87 -6.48 3.93 -0.58
CA PHE A 87 -7.01 2.59 -0.87
C PHE A 87 -6.04 1.77 -1.72
N GLU A 88 -5.53 2.35 -2.80
CA GLU A 88 -4.64 1.65 -3.72
C GLU A 88 -3.29 1.31 -3.05
N MET A 89 -2.77 2.17 -2.18
CA MET A 89 -1.58 1.92 -1.38
C MET A 89 -1.78 0.70 -0.47
N HIS A 90 -2.81 0.70 0.36
CA HIS A 90 -3.10 -0.44 1.25
C HIS A 90 -3.39 -1.73 0.47
N ARG A 91 -4.07 -1.64 -0.67
CA ARG A 91 -4.32 -2.80 -1.54
C ARG A 91 -3.03 -3.40 -2.08
N GLN A 92 -2.05 -2.58 -2.41
CA GLN A 92 -0.75 -3.05 -2.90
C GLN A 92 0.06 -3.71 -1.81
N GLU A 93 0.17 -3.09 -0.63
CA GLU A 93 0.84 -3.67 0.54
C GLU A 93 0.20 -5.00 0.93
N LEU A 94 -1.14 -5.07 0.94
CA LEU A 94 -1.88 -6.31 1.16
C LEU A 94 -1.49 -7.40 0.16
N ASN A 95 -1.39 -7.04 -1.13
CA ASN A 95 -1.07 -8.00 -2.18
C ASN A 95 0.36 -8.54 -2.11
N VAL A 96 1.31 -7.79 -1.56
CA VAL A 96 2.66 -8.32 -1.26
C VAL A 96 2.56 -9.47 -0.25
N ILE A 97 1.81 -9.27 0.84
CA ILE A 97 1.63 -10.30 1.88
C ILE A 97 0.87 -11.52 1.31
N LEU A 98 -0.21 -11.28 0.58
CA LEU A 98 -1.07 -12.32 0.01
C LEU A 98 -0.37 -13.14 -1.09
N ALA A 99 0.62 -12.57 -1.77
CA ALA A 99 1.37 -13.27 -2.82
C ALA A 99 2.06 -14.54 -2.32
N PHE A 100 2.50 -14.57 -1.06
CA PHE A 100 3.10 -15.74 -0.41
C PHE A 100 2.10 -16.87 -0.13
N SER A 101 0.80 -16.58 -0.20
CA SER A 101 -0.29 -17.57 -0.13
C SER A 101 -0.96 -17.81 -1.48
N GLY A 102 -0.38 -17.30 -2.57
CA GLY A 102 -0.96 -17.44 -3.91
C GLY A 102 -2.29 -16.73 -4.07
N LEU A 103 -2.47 -15.59 -3.41
CA LEU A 103 -3.69 -14.79 -3.46
C LEU A 103 -3.40 -13.37 -3.96
N GLU A 104 -4.41 -12.76 -4.56
CA GLU A 104 -4.44 -11.36 -4.95
C GLU A 104 -5.80 -10.76 -4.61
N TYR A 105 -5.82 -9.60 -3.96
CA TYR A 105 -7.00 -8.79 -3.72
C TYR A 105 -7.20 -7.81 -4.87
N GLY A 106 -8.25 -8.02 -5.67
CA GLY A 106 -8.56 -7.22 -6.85
C GLY A 106 -9.17 -5.86 -6.51
N LYS A 107 -9.23 -4.99 -7.52
CA LYS A 107 -9.94 -3.68 -7.40
C LYS A 107 -11.45 -3.85 -7.24
N ASP A 108 -11.98 -4.96 -7.67
CA ASP A 108 -13.38 -5.39 -7.55
C ASP A 108 -13.71 -6.00 -6.19
N VAL A 109 -12.76 -5.92 -5.23
CA VAL A 109 -12.93 -6.39 -3.85
C VAL A 109 -13.02 -7.93 -3.73
N ASP A 110 -12.60 -8.65 -4.77
CA ASP A 110 -12.54 -10.10 -4.77
C ASP A 110 -11.13 -10.65 -4.72
N PHE A 111 -11.00 -11.84 -4.10
CA PHE A 111 -9.74 -12.57 -4.04
C PHE A 111 -9.61 -13.51 -5.24
N ARG A 112 -8.43 -13.50 -5.86
CA ARG A 112 -8.07 -14.34 -6.99
C ARG A 112 -6.90 -15.22 -6.64
N GLN A 113 -6.92 -16.46 -7.12
CA GLN A 113 -5.77 -17.34 -7.01
C GLN A 113 -4.70 -16.92 -8.02
N ARG A 114 -3.44 -16.96 -7.57
CA ARG A 114 -2.23 -16.70 -8.35
C ARG A 114 -1.19 -17.77 -8.03
N GLU A 115 -0.11 -17.77 -8.75
CA GLU A 115 1.05 -18.58 -8.35
C GLU A 115 1.62 -18.07 -7.01
N ILE A 116 2.10 -18.99 -6.18
CA ILE A 116 2.72 -18.64 -4.90
C ILE A 116 4.06 -17.96 -5.17
N ALA A 117 4.28 -16.76 -4.61
CA ALA A 117 5.58 -16.13 -4.62
C ALA A 117 6.50 -16.86 -3.63
N ARG A 118 7.69 -17.24 -4.08
CA ARG A 118 8.68 -17.92 -3.24
C ARG A 118 9.74 -16.99 -2.68
N THR A 119 9.87 -15.81 -3.27
CA THR A 119 10.83 -14.79 -2.87
C THR A 119 10.15 -13.42 -2.77
N LEU A 120 10.76 -12.52 -2.01
CA LEU A 120 10.30 -11.15 -1.90
C LEU A 120 10.32 -10.45 -3.28
N ASP A 121 11.37 -10.71 -4.08
CA ASP A 121 11.50 -10.20 -5.45
C ASP A 121 10.34 -10.62 -6.35
N GLU A 122 9.85 -11.85 -6.22
CA GLU A 122 8.68 -12.31 -6.98
C GLU A 122 7.38 -11.62 -6.52
N ALA A 123 7.22 -11.45 -5.21
CA ALA A 123 6.08 -10.73 -4.65
C ALA A 123 6.09 -9.25 -5.11
N GLU A 124 7.25 -8.61 -5.06
CA GLU A 124 7.46 -7.24 -5.48
C GLU A 124 7.33 -7.05 -6.99
N ARG A 125 7.82 -7.98 -7.83
CA ARG A 125 7.61 -7.92 -9.28
C ARG A 125 6.13 -7.92 -9.65
N ARG A 126 5.27 -8.56 -8.90
CA ARG A 126 3.82 -8.49 -9.10
C ARG A 126 3.27 -7.09 -8.78
N VAL A 127 3.84 -6.42 -7.80
CA VAL A 127 3.54 -5.02 -7.47
C VAL A 127 4.18 -4.07 -8.48
N GLN A 128 5.33 -4.42 -9.08
CA GLN A 128 6.01 -3.66 -10.16
C GLN A 128 5.20 -3.53 -11.46
N THR A 129 4.03 -4.15 -11.55
CA THR A 129 3.01 -3.78 -12.54
C THR A 129 2.65 -2.29 -12.43
N ILE A 130 2.99 -1.63 -11.32
CA ILE A 130 2.90 -0.17 -11.15
C ILE A 130 3.96 0.54 -12.00
N GLN A 131 5.22 0.10 -11.99
CA GLN A 131 6.26 0.68 -12.84
C GLN A 131 5.95 0.47 -14.33
N ALA A 132 5.34 -0.66 -14.70
CA ALA A 132 4.86 -0.86 -16.07
C ALA A 132 3.72 0.10 -16.44
N LYS A 133 2.85 0.46 -15.50
CA LYS A 133 1.82 1.49 -15.69
C LYS A 133 2.40 2.92 -15.75
N PHE A 134 3.53 3.15 -15.09
CA PHE A 134 4.27 4.41 -15.19
C PHE A 134 5.08 4.50 -16.50
N ARG A 135 5.59 3.39 -17.04
CA ARG A 135 6.29 3.36 -18.33
C ARG A 135 5.41 3.79 -19.52
N GLY A 136 4.09 3.63 -19.42
CA GLY A 136 3.13 4.14 -20.40
C GLY A 136 2.80 5.62 -20.27
N ARG A 137 3.27 6.31 -19.21
CA ARG A 137 3.13 7.75 -19.02
C ARG A 137 4.50 8.39 -19.23
N ARG A 138 4.55 9.59 -19.84
CA ARG A 138 5.79 10.36 -20.01
C ARG A 138 6.29 10.90 -18.65
N ILE A 139 6.74 10.00 -17.77
CA ILE A 139 7.34 10.37 -16.48
C ILE A 139 8.83 10.53 -16.70
N HIS A 140 9.36 11.63 -16.19
CA HIS A 140 10.79 11.92 -16.30
C HIS A 140 11.62 10.81 -15.64
N PRO A 141 12.74 10.35 -16.28
CA PRO A 141 13.57 9.26 -15.74
C PRO A 141 14.08 9.49 -14.31
N GLU A 142 14.32 10.74 -13.94
CA GLU A 142 14.75 11.09 -12.57
C GLU A 142 13.69 10.74 -11.51
N VAL A 143 12.40 10.95 -11.79
CA VAL A 143 11.33 10.56 -10.88
C VAL A 143 11.26 9.03 -10.73
N LEU A 144 11.57 8.29 -11.81
CA LEU A 144 11.59 6.82 -11.79
C LEU A 144 12.73 6.24 -10.93
N LYS A 145 13.81 6.97 -10.68
CA LYS A 145 14.90 6.54 -9.78
C LYS A 145 14.41 6.35 -8.34
N TYR A 146 13.44 7.16 -7.91
CA TYR A 146 12.87 7.14 -6.55
C TYR A 146 11.67 6.19 -6.42
N CYS A 147 11.22 5.61 -7.54
CA CYS A 147 10.20 4.57 -7.56
C CYS A 147 10.80 3.15 -7.46
N ARG A 148 11.98 3.00 -6.86
CA ARG A 148 12.59 1.69 -6.60
C ARG A 148 11.91 1.03 -5.40
N ALA A 149 11.76 -0.30 -5.47
CA ALA A 149 11.13 -1.10 -4.42
C ALA A 149 11.75 -0.85 -3.03
N GLU A 150 13.06 -0.66 -2.96
CA GLU A 150 13.83 -0.39 -1.73
C GLU A 150 13.45 0.93 -1.05
N LEU A 151 13.09 1.97 -1.83
CA LEU A 151 12.65 3.26 -1.31
C LEU A 151 11.15 3.27 -0.98
N LEU A 152 10.38 2.36 -1.58
CA LEU A 152 8.96 2.22 -1.33
C LEU A 152 8.65 1.41 -0.06
N GLN A 153 9.61 0.61 0.45
CA GLN A 153 9.43 -0.21 1.65
C GLN A 153 9.45 0.60 2.95
N ASP A 154 10.23 1.67 3.02
CA ASP A 154 10.45 2.36 4.30
C ASP A 154 9.68 3.66 4.50
N ASN A 155 9.37 4.42 3.46
CA ASN A 155 8.55 5.63 3.58
C ASN A 155 8.29 6.31 2.22
N TYR A 156 7.05 6.24 1.71
CA TYR A 156 6.64 6.99 0.52
C TYR A 156 6.90 8.50 0.62
N PHE A 157 6.76 9.05 1.83
CA PHE A 157 7.06 10.45 2.10
C PHE A 157 8.54 10.75 1.84
N HIS A 158 9.43 9.86 2.24
CA HIS A 158 10.87 10.01 2.05
C HIS A 158 11.24 9.93 0.55
N ALA A 159 10.66 9.00 -0.18
CA ALA A 159 10.89 8.87 -1.64
C ALA A 159 10.41 10.11 -2.40
N VAL A 160 9.23 10.64 -2.06
CA VAL A 160 8.71 11.89 -2.66
C VAL A 160 9.57 13.09 -2.26
N PHE A 161 10.01 13.15 -1.01
CA PHE A 161 10.84 14.22 -0.49
C PHE A 161 12.22 14.25 -1.18
N GLU A 162 12.88 13.11 -1.34
CA GLU A 162 14.16 13.01 -2.05
C GLU A 162 14.00 13.31 -3.55
N ALA A 163 12.94 12.83 -4.20
CA ALA A 163 12.64 13.18 -5.58
C ALA A 163 12.41 14.68 -5.77
N THR A 164 11.82 15.35 -4.78
CA THR A 164 11.58 16.80 -4.81
C THR A 164 12.89 17.58 -4.61
N LYS A 165 13.79 17.11 -3.74
CA LYS A 165 15.13 17.70 -3.57
C LYS A 165 15.96 17.60 -4.84
N ASP A 166 15.98 16.44 -5.51
CA ASP A 166 16.73 16.27 -6.76
C ASP A 166 16.15 17.13 -7.89
N LEU A 167 14.83 17.25 -7.96
CA LEU A 167 14.19 18.14 -8.90
C LEU A 167 14.61 19.60 -8.66
N ALA A 168 14.63 20.05 -7.41
CA ALA A 168 15.08 21.38 -7.05
C ALA A 168 16.59 21.57 -7.36
N GLN A 169 17.43 20.56 -7.10
CA GLN A 169 18.86 20.60 -7.45
C GLN A 169 19.05 20.71 -8.95
N ARG A 170 18.33 19.91 -9.74
CA ARG A 170 18.41 19.98 -11.20
C ARG A 170 17.96 21.32 -11.76
N ILE A 171 16.93 21.94 -11.18
CA ILE A 171 16.49 23.28 -11.55
C ILE A 171 17.60 24.30 -11.26
N ARG A 172 18.31 24.19 -10.11
CA ARG A 172 19.48 25.03 -9.78
C ARG A 172 20.59 24.85 -10.79
N ASP A 173 20.94 23.61 -11.12
CA ASP A 173 22.02 23.29 -12.06
C ASP A 173 21.74 23.82 -13.47
N MET A 174 20.48 23.73 -13.91
CA MET A 174 20.07 24.22 -15.24
C MET A 174 19.91 25.73 -15.32
N SER A 175 19.49 26.39 -14.25
CA SER A 175 19.19 27.83 -14.22
C SER A 175 20.32 28.69 -13.69
N GLY A 176 21.29 28.10 -12.96
CA GLY A 176 22.33 28.83 -12.23
C GLY A 176 21.81 29.58 -11.00
N ILE A 177 20.52 29.46 -10.66
CA ILE A 177 19.88 30.15 -9.53
C ILE A 177 20.04 29.35 -8.25
N GLN A 178 20.67 29.92 -7.23
CA GLN A 178 21.02 29.23 -5.97
C GLN A 178 19.98 29.45 -4.85
N THR A 179 18.74 29.79 -5.17
CA THR A 179 17.65 29.88 -4.20
C THR A 179 16.99 28.51 -3.99
N ASP A 180 16.11 28.38 -3.00
CA ASP A 180 15.45 27.12 -2.67
C ASP A 180 13.93 27.30 -2.56
N GLY A 181 13.19 26.17 -2.56
CA GLY A 181 11.74 26.11 -2.39
C GLY A 181 10.97 26.93 -3.43
N ALA A 182 9.89 27.58 -3.01
CA ALA A 182 9.02 28.37 -3.87
C ALA A 182 9.77 29.51 -4.58
N ALA A 183 10.74 30.14 -3.90
CA ALA A 183 11.53 31.23 -4.48
C ALA A 183 12.41 30.79 -5.67
N LEU A 184 12.87 29.53 -5.70
CA LEU A 184 13.57 28.96 -6.86
C LEU A 184 12.61 28.83 -8.05
N VAL A 185 11.46 28.26 -7.80
CA VAL A 185 10.43 28.03 -8.84
C VAL A 185 9.98 29.36 -9.43
N ASP A 186 9.63 30.34 -8.60
CA ASP A 186 9.17 31.64 -9.03
C ASP A 186 10.20 32.38 -9.88
N LYS A 187 11.48 32.36 -9.45
CA LYS A 187 12.58 33.01 -10.20
C LYS A 187 12.81 32.32 -11.55
N VAL A 188 12.89 31.01 -11.57
CA VAL A 188 13.16 30.26 -12.81
C VAL A 188 12.05 30.47 -13.83
N PHE A 189 10.79 30.33 -13.42
CA PHE A 189 9.66 30.47 -14.33
C PHE A 189 9.35 31.93 -14.71
N SER A 190 9.79 32.91 -13.92
CA SER A 190 9.74 34.31 -14.32
C SER A 190 10.79 34.71 -15.37
N ILE A 191 11.95 34.05 -15.33
CA ILE A 191 13.06 34.30 -16.29
C ILE A 191 12.86 33.49 -17.58
N PHE A 192 12.31 32.30 -17.47
CA PHE A 192 12.03 31.40 -18.59
C PHE A 192 10.51 31.18 -18.70
N PRO A 193 9.74 32.14 -19.24
CA PRO A 193 8.30 31.92 -19.40
C PRO A 193 8.10 30.69 -20.28
N LEU A 194 7.33 29.72 -19.75
CA LEU A 194 6.93 28.55 -20.50
C LEU A 194 6.11 28.98 -21.72
N VAL A 195 6.73 28.97 -22.87
CA VAL A 195 6.01 29.09 -24.14
C VAL A 195 5.28 27.76 -24.35
N TRP A 196 4.05 27.67 -23.93
CA TRP A 196 3.18 26.57 -24.31
C TRP A 196 2.94 26.71 -25.79
N GLY A 197 3.63 25.90 -26.59
CA GLY A 197 3.39 25.80 -28.02
C GLY A 197 1.93 25.45 -28.30
N GLN A 198 1.32 26.19 -29.16
CA GLN A 198 0.01 25.96 -29.77
C GLN A 198 -0.06 24.61 -30.48
#